data_14076d6f6722e04e3a11aa6c961b1fd7
#
_entry.id   14076d6f6722e04e3a11aa6c961b1fd7
#
_cell.length_a   1.000
_cell.length_b   1.000
_cell.length_c   1.000
_cell.angle_alpha   90.00
_cell.angle_beta   90.00
_cell.angle_gamma   90.00
#
_symmetry.space_group_name_H-M   'P 1'
#
loop_
_entity.id
_entity.type
_entity.pdbx_description
1 polymer ?
#
loop_
_entity_poly.entity_id
_entity_poly.type
_entity_poly.pdbx_seq_one_letter_code
_entity_poly.pdbx_strand_id
1 'polypeptide(L)'
;MGYTASPYNSALFLHRTNKGTILLLLCVDDMIITSDNLSGIQELKDFLSQQFGMKDLGYLSYFLGLEITHSIDSLYITQAKYASDLLSRVGLTNSKTVDTPVELNAHLTPSGEGGNHCLILLFTDDWLTA
;
A
#
# COMPACT_ATOMS: atom_id res chain seq x y z
N MET A 1 -3.22 -29.87 -3.51
CA MET A 1 -2.29 -28.91 -2.90
C MET A 1 -2.77 -28.57 -1.48
N GLY A 2 -1.90 -28.71 -0.48
CA GLY A 2 -2.27 -28.54 0.93
C GLY A 2 -2.19 -27.08 1.42
N TYR A 3 -3.01 -26.18 0.91
CA TYR A 3 -3.13 -24.82 1.42
C TYR A 3 -4.04 -24.79 2.64
N THR A 4 -3.63 -24.06 3.67
CA THR A 4 -4.40 -23.85 4.90
C THR A 4 -4.72 -22.36 5.03
N ALA A 5 -5.99 -22.02 5.24
CA ALA A 5 -6.39 -20.65 5.51
C ALA A 5 -5.83 -20.18 6.85
N SER A 6 -5.42 -18.92 6.92
CA SER A 6 -4.99 -18.29 8.16
C SER A 6 -6.17 -18.16 9.14
N PRO A 7 -6.00 -18.45 10.43
CA PRO A 7 -7.07 -18.25 11.42
C PRO A 7 -7.37 -16.75 11.67
N TYR A 8 -6.47 -15.85 11.26
CA TYR A 8 -6.58 -14.41 11.47
C TYR A 8 -7.07 -13.64 10.24
N ASN A 9 -6.98 -14.26 9.06
CA ASN A 9 -7.39 -13.64 7.80
C ASN A 9 -7.84 -14.72 6.81
N SER A 10 -9.12 -14.77 6.52
CA SER A 10 -9.72 -15.76 5.63
C SER A 10 -9.25 -15.66 4.16
N ALA A 11 -8.69 -14.52 3.78
CA ALA A 11 -8.13 -14.29 2.44
C ALA A 11 -6.64 -14.69 2.33
N LEU A 12 -5.99 -15.01 3.44
CA LEU A 12 -4.59 -15.42 3.49
C LEU A 12 -4.48 -16.94 3.60
N PHE A 13 -3.81 -17.55 2.64
CA PHE A 13 -3.54 -18.99 2.59
C PHE A 13 -2.06 -19.27 2.72
N LEU A 14 -1.73 -20.32 3.46
CA LEU A 14 -0.36 -20.76 3.69
C LEU A 14 -0.20 -22.19 3.16
N HIS A 15 0.92 -22.43 2.48
CA HIS A 15 1.34 -23.75 2.09
C HIS A 15 2.79 -23.96 2.55
N ARG A 16 2.97 -24.85 3.53
CA ARG A 16 4.30 -25.19 4.07
C ARG A 16 4.78 -26.50 3.49
N THR A 17 5.98 -26.49 2.95
CA THR A 17 6.66 -27.67 2.43
C THR A 17 8.05 -27.81 3.08
N ASN A 18 8.70 -28.92 2.83
CA ASN A 18 10.10 -29.10 3.23
C ASN A 18 11.08 -28.20 2.49
N LYS A 19 10.65 -27.54 1.40
CA LYS A 19 11.44 -26.62 0.57
C LYS A 19 11.20 -25.14 0.89
N GLY A 20 10.19 -24.83 1.71
CA GLY A 20 9.85 -23.46 2.07
C GLY A 20 8.35 -23.26 2.27
N THR A 21 7.99 -22.00 2.49
CA THR A 21 6.61 -21.58 2.74
C THR A 21 6.12 -20.68 1.61
N ILE A 22 4.94 -20.95 1.10
CA ILE A 22 4.24 -20.09 0.13
C ILE A 22 3.08 -19.42 0.86
N LEU A 23 2.99 -18.11 0.73
CA LEU A 23 1.88 -17.28 1.19
C LEU A 23 1.10 -16.79 -0.03
N LEU A 24 -0.22 -16.92 0.04
CA LEU A 24 -1.14 -16.50 -0.99
C LEU A 24 -2.19 -15.59 -0.37
N LEU A 25 -2.26 -14.34 -0.78
CA LEU A 25 -3.27 -13.39 -0.36
C LEU A 25 -4.23 -13.12 -1.51
N LEU A 26 -5.51 -13.37 -1.29
CA LEU A 26 -6.58 -13.09 -2.25
C LEU A 26 -7.23 -11.75 -1.93
N CYS A 27 -7.34 -10.87 -2.92
CA CYS A 27 -8.04 -9.59 -2.81
C CYS A 27 -8.89 -9.36 -4.04
N VAL A 28 -10.17 -9.64 -3.94
CA VAL A 28 -11.17 -9.49 -4.99
C VAL A 28 -10.68 -10.07 -6.34
N ASP A 29 -10.12 -9.23 -7.21
CA ASP A 29 -9.63 -9.61 -8.55
C ASP A 29 -8.11 -9.83 -8.59
N ASP A 30 -7.40 -9.49 -7.50
CA ASP A 30 -5.95 -9.56 -7.40
C ASP A 30 -5.48 -10.67 -6.46
N MET A 31 -4.30 -11.21 -6.74
CA MET A 31 -3.64 -12.22 -5.93
C MET A 31 -2.18 -11.87 -5.72
N ILE A 32 -1.76 -11.82 -4.45
CA ILE A 32 -0.36 -11.64 -4.09
C ILE A 32 0.22 -12.99 -3.66
N ILE A 33 1.35 -13.34 -4.24
CA ILE A 33 2.10 -14.55 -3.92
C ILE A 33 3.47 -14.15 -3.40
N THR A 34 3.86 -14.68 -2.25
CA THR A 34 5.23 -14.55 -1.74
C THR A 34 5.73 -15.87 -1.19
N SER A 35 7.02 -16.12 -1.31
CA SER A 35 7.65 -17.36 -0.86
C SER A 35 9.15 -17.19 -0.72
N ASP A 36 9.76 -17.99 0.14
CA ASP A 36 11.19 -18.25 0.22
C ASP A 36 11.64 -19.35 -0.76
N ASN A 37 10.70 -19.97 -1.49
CA ASN A 37 10.93 -21.02 -2.47
C ASN A 37 10.53 -20.56 -3.89
N LEU A 38 11.51 -20.15 -4.68
CA LEU A 38 11.27 -19.64 -6.05
C LEU A 38 10.68 -20.70 -7.00
N SER A 39 11.09 -21.96 -6.89
CA SER A 39 10.52 -23.03 -7.72
C SER A 39 9.05 -23.28 -7.40
N GLY A 40 8.66 -23.21 -6.13
CA GLY A 40 7.26 -23.32 -5.71
C GLY A 40 6.38 -22.18 -6.21
N ILE A 41 6.92 -20.96 -6.30
CA ILE A 41 6.20 -19.82 -6.93
C ILE A 41 5.93 -20.12 -8.41
N GLN A 42 6.92 -20.62 -9.14
CA GLN A 42 6.77 -20.89 -10.58
C GLN A 42 5.73 -22.00 -10.83
N GLU A 43 5.80 -23.09 -10.09
CA GLU A 43 4.81 -24.18 -10.17
C GLU A 43 3.38 -23.67 -9.90
N LEU A 44 3.21 -22.78 -8.91
CA LEU A 44 1.93 -22.18 -8.58
C LEU A 44 1.45 -21.22 -9.69
N LYS A 45 2.32 -20.39 -10.24
CA LYS A 45 1.99 -19.49 -11.36
C LYS A 45 1.52 -20.26 -12.59
N ASP A 46 2.23 -21.32 -12.95
CA ASP A 46 1.89 -22.19 -14.07
C ASP A 46 0.52 -22.86 -13.86
N PHE A 47 0.27 -23.36 -12.66
CA PHE A 47 -1.01 -23.94 -12.30
C PHE A 47 -2.15 -22.91 -12.39
N LEU A 48 -1.99 -21.71 -11.81
CA LEU A 48 -3.02 -20.65 -11.83
C LEU A 48 -3.30 -20.16 -13.25
N SER A 49 -2.27 -20.02 -14.07
CA SER A 49 -2.42 -19.64 -15.48
C SER A 49 -3.20 -20.68 -16.27
N GLN A 50 -2.89 -21.97 -16.09
CA GLN A 50 -3.54 -23.07 -16.82
C GLN A 50 -4.98 -23.32 -16.37
N GLN A 51 -5.24 -23.27 -15.07
CA GLN A 51 -6.57 -23.64 -14.54
C GLN A 51 -7.56 -22.47 -14.53
N PHE A 52 -7.08 -21.23 -14.31
CA PHE A 52 -7.91 -20.05 -14.11
C PHE A 52 -7.65 -18.94 -15.14
N GLY A 53 -6.71 -19.13 -16.07
CA GLY A 53 -6.35 -18.11 -17.04
C GLY A 53 -5.76 -16.83 -16.42
N MET A 54 -5.22 -16.92 -15.20
CA MET A 54 -4.64 -15.77 -14.51
C MET A 54 -3.34 -15.31 -15.17
N LYS A 55 -3.19 -13.99 -15.26
CA LYS A 55 -2.01 -13.35 -15.83
C LYS A 55 -1.02 -12.98 -14.75
N ASP A 56 0.24 -13.35 -14.93
CA ASP A 56 1.34 -12.87 -14.09
C ASP A 56 1.65 -11.39 -14.42
N LEU A 57 1.54 -10.53 -13.43
CA LEU A 57 1.82 -9.08 -13.53
C LEU A 57 3.25 -8.73 -13.10
N GLY A 58 4.05 -9.72 -12.70
CA GLY A 58 5.42 -9.52 -12.25
C GLY A 58 5.53 -9.10 -10.78
N TYR A 59 6.54 -8.29 -10.47
CA TYR A 59 6.75 -7.81 -9.10
C TYR A 59 5.65 -6.84 -8.67
N LEU A 60 5.27 -6.97 -7.38
CA LEU A 60 4.29 -6.11 -6.77
C LEU A 60 4.78 -4.65 -6.78
N SER A 61 4.10 -3.78 -7.52
CA SER A 61 4.43 -2.35 -7.65
C SER A 61 3.30 -1.43 -7.20
N TYR A 62 2.06 -1.93 -7.22
CA TYR A 62 0.88 -1.18 -6.81
C TYR A 62 -0.17 -2.12 -6.26
N PHE A 63 -0.73 -1.81 -5.08
CA PHE A 63 -1.76 -2.62 -4.46
C PHE A 63 -2.61 -1.81 -3.49
N LEU A 64 -3.93 -1.83 -3.67
CA LEU A 64 -4.93 -1.14 -2.82
C LEU A 64 -4.61 0.35 -2.56
N GLY A 65 -4.09 1.05 -3.57
CA GLY A 65 -3.71 2.46 -3.43
C GLY A 65 -2.29 2.68 -2.87
N LEU A 66 -1.58 1.61 -2.55
CA LEU A 66 -0.18 1.65 -2.11
C LEU A 66 0.75 1.49 -3.32
N GLU A 67 1.74 2.33 -3.41
CA GLU A 67 2.84 2.23 -4.37
C GLU A 67 4.01 1.52 -3.69
N ILE A 68 4.55 0.51 -4.35
CA ILE A 68 5.58 -0.35 -3.78
C ILE A 68 6.82 -0.29 -4.69
N THR A 69 7.91 0.20 -4.12
CA THR A 69 9.20 0.31 -4.81
C THR A 69 10.22 -0.61 -4.15
N HIS A 70 10.83 -1.46 -4.96
CA HIS A 70 11.87 -2.39 -4.53
C HIS A 70 13.25 -1.73 -4.69
N SER A 71 14.04 -1.75 -3.61
CA SER A 71 15.47 -1.42 -3.63
C SER A 71 16.28 -2.69 -3.33
N ILE A 72 17.61 -2.60 -3.40
CA ILE A 72 18.51 -3.74 -3.15
C ILE A 72 18.29 -4.33 -1.75
N ASP A 73 18.14 -3.48 -0.74
CA ASP A 73 18.05 -3.87 0.67
C ASP A 73 16.73 -3.53 1.33
N SER A 74 15.76 -2.94 0.60
CA SER A 74 14.58 -2.35 1.23
C SER A 74 13.35 -2.39 0.31
N LEU A 75 12.19 -2.42 0.95
CA LEU A 75 10.90 -2.24 0.31
C LEU A 75 10.30 -0.92 0.78
N TYR A 76 10.01 -0.02 -0.15
CA TYR A 76 9.35 1.26 0.14
C TYR A 76 7.88 1.18 -0.21
N ILE A 77 7.02 1.52 0.74
CA ILE A 77 5.58 1.58 0.55
C ILE A 77 5.13 3.03 0.73
N THR A 78 4.50 3.60 -0.28
CA THR A 78 4.05 4.99 -0.29
C THR A 78 2.63 5.13 -0.78
N GLN A 79 2.03 6.29 -0.55
CA GLN A 79 0.75 6.74 -1.12
C GLN A 79 0.92 8.09 -1.85
N ALA A 80 2.05 8.29 -2.52
CA ALA A 80 2.39 9.56 -3.14
C ALA A 80 1.33 10.02 -4.16
N LYS A 81 0.82 9.10 -4.97
CA LYS A 81 -0.27 9.40 -5.91
C LYS A 81 -1.54 9.84 -5.20
N TYR A 82 -1.96 9.13 -4.16
CA TYR A 82 -3.15 9.51 -3.38
C TYR A 82 -3.00 10.90 -2.75
N ALA A 83 -1.85 11.18 -2.13
CA ALA A 83 -1.55 12.48 -1.54
C ALA A 83 -1.59 13.60 -2.59
N SER A 84 -0.97 13.37 -3.77
CA SER A 84 -0.99 14.31 -4.89
C SER A 84 -2.41 14.56 -5.42
N ASP A 85 -3.19 13.51 -5.60
CA ASP A 85 -4.59 13.62 -6.05
C ASP A 85 -5.44 14.37 -5.01
N LEU A 86 -5.21 14.16 -3.73
CA LEU A 86 -5.90 14.89 -2.66
C LEU A 86 -5.55 16.38 -2.67
N LEU A 87 -4.26 16.73 -2.76
CA LEU A 87 -3.80 18.11 -2.86
C LEU A 87 -4.39 18.81 -4.10
N SER A 88 -4.47 18.09 -5.21
CA SER A 88 -5.07 18.61 -6.44
C SER A 88 -6.57 18.90 -6.26
N ARG A 89 -7.32 18.00 -5.62
CA ARG A 89 -8.77 18.17 -5.37
C ARG A 89 -9.08 19.38 -4.48
N VAL A 90 -8.22 19.66 -3.51
CA VAL A 90 -8.40 20.83 -2.61
C VAL A 90 -7.70 22.08 -3.11
N GLY A 91 -7.08 22.04 -4.30
CA GLY A 91 -6.43 23.21 -4.91
C GLY A 91 -5.13 23.65 -4.25
N LEU A 92 -4.47 22.77 -3.50
CA LEU A 92 -3.24 23.07 -2.75
C LEU A 92 -1.95 22.65 -3.47
N THR A 93 -2.00 22.24 -4.72
CA THR A 93 -0.84 21.72 -5.47
C THR A 93 0.34 22.69 -5.55
N ASN A 94 0.07 24.00 -5.56
CA ASN A 94 1.09 25.05 -5.61
C ASN A 94 1.24 25.82 -4.28
N SER A 95 0.68 25.31 -3.21
CA SER A 95 0.73 25.97 -1.91
C SER A 95 2.12 25.83 -1.28
N LYS A 96 2.53 26.87 -0.54
CA LYS A 96 3.80 26.85 0.18
C LYS A 96 3.72 25.78 1.29
N THR A 97 4.75 24.94 1.37
CA THR A 97 4.91 24.01 2.49
C THR A 97 5.20 24.77 3.78
N VAL A 98 4.59 24.34 4.88
CA VAL A 98 4.86 24.84 6.24
C VAL A 98 5.17 23.66 7.15
N ASP A 99 6.09 23.86 8.07
CA ASP A 99 6.55 22.82 9.01
C ASP A 99 5.57 22.57 10.17
N THR A 100 4.62 23.48 10.35
CA THR A 100 3.62 23.41 11.43
C THR A 100 2.21 23.52 10.86
N PRO A 101 1.20 22.84 11.46
CA PRO A 101 -0.18 22.89 10.99
C PRO A 101 -0.84 24.28 11.09
N VAL A 102 -0.26 25.15 11.88
CA VAL A 102 -0.70 26.53 12.06
C VAL A 102 0.49 27.46 11.92
N GLU A 103 0.34 28.55 11.18
CA GLU A 103 1.39 29.56 11.03
C GLU A 103 1.80 30.09 12.41
N LEU A 104 3.13 30.14 12.68
CA LEU A 104 3.66 30.75 13.90
C LEU A 104 3.22 32.21 13.94
N ASN A 105 2.50 32.62 14.97
CA ASN A 105 1.86 33.93 15.15
C ASN A 105 0.52 34.12 14.44
N ALA A 106 -0.16 33.08 13.98
CA ALA A 106 -1.54 33.18 13.54
C ALA A 106 -2.44 33.57 14.73
N HIS A 107 -2.99 34.78 14.72
CA HIS A 107 -4.02 35.18 15.64
C HIS A 107 -5.36 34.62 15.19
N LEU A 108 -5.83 33.58 15.90
CA LEU A 108 -7.16 33.02 15.68
C LEU A 108 -8.20 34.00 16.29
N THR A 109 -8.89 34.76 15.45
CA THR A 109 -10.01 35.55 15.88
C THR A 109 -11.31 34.72 15.77
N PRO A 110 -12.24 34.84 16.73
CA PRO A 110 -13.56 34.20 16.58
C PRO A 110 -14.24 34.77 15.36
N SER A 111 -14.71 33.92 14.49
CA SER A 111 -15.28 34.10 13.16
C SER A 111 -16.00 35.43 12.91
N GLY A 112 -15.33 36.31 12.14
CA GLY A 112 -16.01 37.23 11.24
C GLY A 112 -16.04 36.60 9.84
N GLU A 113 -17.09 36.80 9.11
CA GLU A 113 -17.36 36.28 7.77
C GLU A 113 -16.14 36.42 6.84
N GLY A 114 -15.65 35.31 6.26
CA GLY A 114 -14.69 35.36 5.16
C GLY A 114 -13.34 34.70 5.40
N GLY A 115 -13.19 33.82 6.37
CA GLY A 115 -11.96 33.04 6.54
C GLY A 115 -11.90 31.83 5.59
N ASN A 116 -10.92 31.80 4.69
CA ASN A 116 -10.56 30.59 3.97
C ASN A 116 -10.19 29.52 4.99
N HIS A 117 -11.01 28.49 5.13
CA HIS A 117 -10.68 27.33 5.93
C HIS A 117 -9.55 26.57 5.25
N CYS A 118 -8.32 26.80 5.69
CA CYS A 118 -7.20 25.94 5.34
C CYS A 118 -7.29 24.67 6.19
N LEU A 119 -7.78 23.58 5.62
CA LEU A 119 -7.75 22.27 6.25
C LEU A 119 -6.35 21.71 6.04
N ILE A 120 -5.49 21.76 7.06
CA ILE A 120 -4.16 21.18 7.02
C ILE A 120 -4.29 19.74 7.53
N LEU A 121 -4.18 18.78 6.62
CA LEU A 121 -4.05 17.36 6.97
C LEU A 121 -2.56 17.04 7.07
N LEU A 122 -2.08 16.84 8.30
CA LEU A 122 -0.76 16.30 8.58
C LEU A 122 -0.81 14.78 8.42
N PHE A 123 -0.12 14.27 7.41
CA PHE A 123 0.27 12.87 7.37
C PHE A 123 1.71 12.79 7.88
N THR A 124 1.88 12.24 9.07
CA THR A 124 3.21 11.93 9.62
C THR A 124 3.59 10.53 9.21
N ASP A 125 4.78 10.39 8.61
CA ASP A 125 5.40 9.11 8.22
C ASP A 125 5.93 8.29 9.41
N ASP A 126 5.45 8.52 10.64
CA ASP A 126 6.05 7.97 11.86
C ASP A 126 5.58 6.56 12.27
N TRP A 127 5.01 5.76 11.36
CA TRP A 127 4.52 4.42 11.72
C TRP A 127 5.44 3.26 11.32
N LEU A 128 6.69 3.51 10.92
CA LEU A 128 7.63 2.45 10.52
C LEU A 128 8.99 2.51 11.25
N THR A 129 8.99 2.79 12.57
CA THR A 129 10.12 2.48 13.43
C THR A 129 9.64 1.72 14.67
N ALA A 130 9.42 0.44 14.47
CA ALA A 130 9.40 -0.54 15.55
C ALA A 130 9.79 -1.90 14.97
#